data_11bebed9ac120e8b7b5d5905db8f079b
#
_entry.id   11bebed9ac120e8b7b5d5905db8f079b
#
_cell.length_a   1.000
_cell.length_b   1.000
_cell.length_c   1.000
_cell.angle_alpha   90.00
_cell.angle_beta   90.00
_cell.angle_gamma   90.00
#
_symmetry.space_group_name_H-M   'P 1'
#
loop_
_entity.id
_entity.type
_entity.pdbx_description
1 polymer ?
#
loop_
_entity_poly.entity_id
_entity_poly.type
_entity_poly.pdbx_seq_one_letter_code
_entity_poly.pdbx_strand_id
1 'polypeptide(L)'
;MKKLSILILFVCISFSAKGQTADELKKEQAPKKVKIAKLQGEVKALQAKIDAFPGWKKGAFGTMGGSISGFNNWYSRTAPTASAGNIGITVNGFANLIEDDFFWRNSAAINLGWVKLDEKGVSGDEGFDTATDVFTISSLYGKRLNKKWALSALAEYRTTIIDNFNDPGYLDLGAGFTWTPTNSLVVVMHPGNYNFVFSSGDTVFESSLGAKVVADYTEKYGKLSVKSNLSIFQSYKTSDLSNWTWTNSFGYTIWQGIGVGFELGLRQNKQEALNNALAVVTVPTPTFNSVDNKLQSYYLIGMSYAF
;
A
#
# COMPACT_ATOMS: atom_id res chain seq x y z
N MET A 1 -11.33 75.58 17.84
CA MET A 1 -11.99 75.26 16.56
C MET A 1 -11.01 74.77 15.49
N LYS A 2 -9.82 75.39 15.30
CA LYS A 2 -8.86 74.95 14.28
C LYS A 2 -8.27 73.52 14.45
N LYS A 3 -8.16 73.03 15.68
CA LYS A 3 -7.63 71.66 15.95
C LYS A 3 -8.68 70.56 15.66
N LEU A 4 -9.96 70.86 15.73
CA LEU A 4 -11.03 69.91 15.44
C LEU A 4 -11.19 69.69 13.93
N SER A 5 -10.98 70.76 13.13
CA SER A 5 -11.04 70.68 11.67
C SER A 5 -9.91 69.85 11.06
N ILE A 6 -8.71 69.86 11.67
CA ILE A 6 -7.56 69.03 11.23
C ILE A 6 -7.82 67.54 11.54
N LEU A 7 -8.47 67.21 12.66
CA LEU A 7 -8.81 65.83 13.02
C LEU A 7 -9.84 65.23 12.06
N ILE A 8 -10.84 66.02 11.66
CA ILE A 8 -11.89 65.60 10.70
C ILE A 8 -11.25 65.40 9.30
N LEU A 9 -10.31 66.24 8.89
CA LEU A 9 -9.61 66.05 7.60
C LEU A 9 -8.74 64.80 7.59
N PHE A 10 -8.10 64.45 8.71
CA PHE A 10 -7.31 63.20 8.81
C PHE A 10 -8.17 61.94 8.80
N VAL A 11 -9.36 61.97 9.40
CA VAL A 11 -10.33 60.86 9.38
C VAL A 11 -10.92 60.68 7.97
N CYS A 12 -11.15 61.73 7.20
CA CYS A 12 -11.66 61.62 5.84
C CYS A 12 -10.59 61.06 4.83
N ILE A 13 -9.29 61.30 5.08
CA ILE A 13 -8.22 60.76 4.21
C ILE A 13 -8.02 59.24 4.44
N SER A 14 -8.27 58.74 5.63
CA SER A 14 -8.14 57.28 5.93
C SER A 14 -9.24 56.43 5.29
N PHE A 15 -10.37 56.97 4.83
CA PHE A 15 -11.44 56.26 4.13
C PHE A 15 -11.26 56.20 2.59
N SER A 16 -10.24 56.86 2.03
CA SER A 16 -10.01 56.89 0.58
C SER A 16 -9.03 55.82 0.08
N ALA A 17 -8.50 54.97 0.95
CA ALA A 17 -7.79 53.79 0.50
C ALA A 17 -8.79 52.80 -0.11
N LYS A 18 -9.06 52.95 -1.40
CA LYS A 18 -9.75 51.88 -2.17
C LYS A 18 -8.87 50.66 -2.17
N GLY A 19 -8.96 49.85 -1.09
CA GLY A 19 -8.44 48.52 -1.10
C GLY A 19 -9.17 47.74 -2.21
N GLN A 20 -8.45 46.99 -3.00
CA GLN A 20 -9.03 46.12 -4.01
C GLN A 20 -10.13 45.25 -3.36
N THR A 21 -11.30 45.19 -3.95
CA THR A 21 -12.38 44.38 -3.44
C THR A 21 -12.08 42.90 -3.66
N ALA A 22 -12.61 42.02 -2.79
CA ALA A 22 -12.43 40.59 -2.96
C ALA A 22 -12.87 40.08 -4.34
N ASP A 23 -13.86 40.74 -4.96
CA ASP A 23 -14.36 40.38 -6.28
C ASP A 23 -13.42 40.85 -7.42
N GLU A 24 -12.75 41.98 -7.27
CA GLU A 24 -11.68 42.39 -8.19
C GLU A 24 -10.48 41.44 -8.13
N LEU A 25 -10.06 41.04 -6.94
CA LEU A 25 -9.01 40.03 -6.75
C LEU A 25 -9.39 38.67 -7.34
N LYS A 26 -10.64 38.23 -7.18
CA LYS A 26 -11.15 37.00 -7.82
C LYS A 26 -11.14 37.09 -9.34
N LYS A 27 -11.54 38.25 -9.93
CA LYS A 27 -11.48 38.46 -11.37
C LYS A 27 -10.05 38.41 -11.90
N GLU A 28 -9.09 38.98 -11.18
CA GLU A 28 -7.67 38.90 -11.52
C GLU A 28 -7.10 37.49 -11.33
N GLN A 29 -7.59 36.74 -10.34
CA GLN A 29 -7.18 35.36 -10.05
C GLN A 29 -7.66 34.35 -11.11
N ALA A 30 -8.87 34.56 -11.68
CA ALA A 30 -9.47 33.63 -12.61
C ALA A 30 -8.60 33.33 -13.84
N PRO A 31 -8.06 34.32 -14.59
CA PRO A 31 -7.18 34.03 -15.73
C PRO A 31 -5.85 33.38 -15.31
N LYS A 32 -5.32 33.72 -14.13
CA LYS A 32 -4.11 33.09 -13.61
C LYS A 32 -4.35 31.60 -13.30
N LYS A 33 -5.51 31.23 -12.74
CA LYS A 33 -5.91 29.82 -12.52
C LYS A 33 -6.02 29.06 -13.84
N VAL A 34 -6.61 29.66 -14.86
CA VAL A 34 -6.70 29.04 -16.21
C VAL A 34 -5.31 28.80 -16.79
N LYS A 35 -4.40 29.79 -16.67
CA LYS A 35 -3.02 29.67 -17.15
C LYS A 35 -2.25 28.57 -16.38
N ILE A 36 -2.43 28.48 -15.07
CA ILE A 36 -1.84 27.42 -14.23
C ILE A 36 -2.34 26.05 -14.68
N ALA A 37 -3.65 25.89 -14.89
CA ALA A 37 -4.23 24.62 -15.34
C ALA A 37 -3.70 24.20 -16.72
N LYS A 38 -3.56 25.16 -17.65
CA LYS A 38 -2.96 24.91 -18.97
C LYS A 38 -1.50 24.45 -18.85
N LEU A 39 -0.66 25.18 -18.10
CA LEU A 39 0.74 24.83 -17.89
C LEU A 39 0.90 23.47 -17.19
N GLN A 40 0.05 23.17 -16.20
CA GLN A 40 0.02 21.85 -15.57
C GLN A 40 -0.31 20.74 -16.57
N GLY A 41 -1.24 20.99 -17.50
CA GLY A 41 -1.56 20.06 -18.59
C GLY A 41 -0.37 19.82 -19.53
N GLU A 42 0.34 20.88 -19.91
CA GLU A 42 1.54 20.80 -20.77
C GLU A 42 2.67 20.03 -20.06
N VAL A 43 2.94 20.34 -18.78
CA VAL A 43 3.93 19.62 -17.96
C VAL A 43 3.55 18.12 -17.86
N LYS A 44 2.30 17.80 -17.61
CA LYS A 44 1.83 16.41 -17.56
C LYS A 44 2.03 15.69 -18.90
N ALA A 45 1.76 16.36 -20.02
CA ALA A 45 1.96 15.80 -21.36
C ALA A 45 3.46 15.57 -21.65
N LEU A 46 4.34 16.47 -21.26
CA LEU A 46 5.80 16.31 -21.35
C LEU A 46 6.29 15.18 -20.47
N GLN A 47 5.81 15.09 -19.22
CA GLN A 47 6.17 14.01 -18.30
C GLN A 47 5.77 12.65 -18.88
N ALA A 48 4.56 12.53 -19.45
CA ALA A 48 4.12 11.29 -20.09
C ALA A 48 5.04 10.87 -21.27
N LYS A 49 5.56 11.84 -22.03
CA LYS A 49 6.56 11.55 -23.08
C LYS A 49 7.90 11.09 -22.48
N ILE A 50 8.37 11.74 -21.42
CA ILE A 50 9.60 11.34 -20.70
C ILE A 50 9.44 9.94 -20.13
N ASP A 51 8.28 9.64 -19.55
CA ASP A 51 7.98 8.32 -18.97
C ASP A 51 7.88 7.22 -20.02
N ALA A 52 7.64 7.57 -21.28
CA ALA A 52 7.61 6.64 -22.39
C ALA A 52 9.01 6.23 -22.91
N PHE A 53 10.06 7.00 -22.60
CA PHE A 53 11.41 6.63 -23.00
C PHE A 53 11.92 5.41 -22.22
N PRO A 54 12.69 4.52 -22.86
CA PRO A 54 13.42 3.45 -22.19
C PRO A 54 14.33 3.96 -21.07
N GLY A 55 14.72 3.07 -20.16
CA GLY A 55 15.68 3.35 -19.10
C GLY A 55 15.13 3.18 -17.69
N TRP A 56 15.89 3.66 -16.71
CA TRP A 56 15.56 3.52 -15.31
C TRP A 56 14.46 4.47 -14.86
N LYS A 57 13.41 3.91 -14.25
CA LYS A 57 12.35 4.60 -13.52
C LYS A 57 12.49 4.31 -12.05
N LYS A 58 12.77 5.32 -11.24
CA LYS A 58 12.99 5.15 -9.80
C LYS A 58 12.04 6.08 -9.04
N GLY A 59 11.60 5.62 -7.90
CA GLY A 59 10.79 6.43 -7.01
C GLY A 59 10.70 5.80 -5.63
N ALA A 60 10.41 6.64 -4.66
CA ALA A 60 10.07 6.23 -3.31
C ALA A 60 8.92 7.12 -2.82
N PHE A 61 8.05 6.55 -2.03
CA PHE A 61 7.00 7.28 -1.35
C PHE A 61 6.76 6.65 0.01
N GLY A 62 6.40 7.48 0.95
CA GLY A 62 6.08 7.04 2.29
C GLY A 62 4.80 7.68 2.78
N THR A 63 4.14 7.03 3.69
CA THR A 63 2.98 7.53 4.40
C THR A 63 3.20 7.35 5.87
N MET A 64 2.99 8.40 6.65
CA MET A 64 2.96 8.35 8.09
C MET A 64 1.62 8.90 8.54
N GLY A 65 0.93 8.21 9.42
CA GLY A 65 -0.37 8.70 9.86
C GLY A 65 -0.95 7.92 11.02
N GLY A 66 -1.95 8.53 11.65
CA GLY A 66 -2.86 7.83 12.54
C GLY A 66 -3.99 7.23 11.71
N SER A 67 -4.44 6.05 12.09
CA SER A 67 -5.50 5.32 11.42
C SER A 67 -6.41 4.64 12.43
N ILE A 68 -7.64 4.37 11.99
CA ILE A 68 -8.54 3.43 12.66
C ILE A 68 -8.54 2.17 11.81
N SER A 69 -8.31 1.03 12.44
CA SER A 69 -8.30 -0.26 11.74
C SER A 69 -9.19 -1.26 12.45
N GLY A 70 -9.74 -2.19 11.69
CA GLY A 70 -10.43 -3.36 12.19
C GLY A 70 -9.91 -4.61 11.50
N PHE A 71 -9.83 -5.69 12.25
CA PHE A 71 -9.37 -6.99 11.77
C PHE A 71 -10.43 -8.05 12.09
N ASN A 72 -10.54 -9.03 11.24
CA ASN A 72 -11.38 -10.19 11.46
C ASN A 72 -10.66 -11.45 11.00
N ASN A 73 -10.42 -12.37 11.94
CA ASN A 73 -9.67 -13.62 11.73
C ASN A 73 -8.28 -13.41 11.10
N TRP A 74 -7.65 -12.25 11.29
CA TRP A 74 -6.32 -11.96 10.73
C TRP A 74 -5.23 -12.64 11.57
N TYR A 75 -4.96 -13.92 11.28
CA TYR A 75 -4.18 -14.84 12.11
C TYR A 75 -2.69 -14.54 12.21
N SER A 76 -2.18 -13.63 11.42
CA SER A 76 -0.81 -13.12 11.59
C SER A 76 -0.66 -12.16 12.76
N ARG A 77 -1.73 -11.91 13.53
CA ARG A 77 -1.73 -11.06 14.73
C ARG A 77 -2.04 -11.84 15.99
N THR A 78 -1.47 -11.41 17.12
CA THR A 78 -1.77 -11.94 18.45
C THR A 78 -3.25 -11.78 18.81
N ALA A 79 -3.90 -10.66 18.40
CA ALA A 79 -5.33 -10.43 18.54
C ALA A 79 -6.01 -10.38 17.15
N PRO A 80 -6.42 -11.52 16.56
CA PRO A 80 -6.92 -11.60 15.19
C PRO A 80 -8.22 -10.83 14.93
N THR A 81 -8.98 -10.51 15.97
CA THR A 81 -10.24 -9.78 15.89
C THR A 81 -10.17 -8.60 16.86
N ALA A 82 -9.70 -7.47 16.39
CA ALA A 82 -9.58 -6.26 17.21
C ALA A 82 -9.84 -5.00 16.38
N SER A 83 -10.34 -3.96 17.04
CA SER A 83 -10.42 -2.60 16.48
C SER A 83 -9.58 -1.68 17.35
N ALA A 84 -8.82 -0.81 16.75
CA ALA A 84 -7.94 0.05 17.53
C ALA A 84 -7.54 1.33 16.77
N GLY A 85 -7.13 2.35 17.52
CA GLY A 85 -6.37 3.48 16.99
C GLY A 85 -4.92 3.05 16.75
N ASN A 86 -4.41 3.27 15.54
CA ASN A 86 -3.06 2.89 15.14
C ASN A 86 -2.25 4.11 14.74
N ILE A 87 -0.94 4.03 14.98
CA ILE A 87 0.05 4.88 14.31
C ILE A 87 0.80 3.97 13.33
N GLY A 88 0.95 4.40 12.08
CA GLY A 88 1.61 3.58 11.08
C GLY A 88 2.57 4.35 10.20
N ILE A 89 3.56 3.64 9.69
CA ILE A 89 4.53 4.12 8.70
C ILE A 89 4.56 3.10 7.56
N THR A 90 4.33 3.59 6.35
CA THR A 90 4.52 2.79 5.14
C THR A 90 5.58 3.45 4.27
N VAL A 91 6.57 2.69 3.85
CA VAL A 91 7.59 3.14 2.90
C VAL A 91 7.58 2.18 1.72
N ASN A 92 7.47 2.74 0.52
CA ASN A 92 7.52 1.98 -0.73
C ASN A 92 8.62 2.57 -1.60
N GLY A 93 9.45 1.72 -2.18
CA GLY A 93 10.47 2.10 -3.14
C GLY A 93 10.42 1.21 -4.38
N PHE A 94 10.79 1.76 -5.52
CA PHE A 94 10.94 0.99 -6.74
C PHE A 94 12.11 1.49 -7.59
N ALA A 95 12.70 0.58 -8.33
CA ALA A 95 13.70 0.87 -9.35
C ALA A 95 13.46 -0.09 -10.53
N ASN A 96 12.86 0.44 -11.60
CA ASN A 96 12.45 -0.32 -12.76
C ASN A 96 13.29 0.09 -13.98
N LEU A 97 14.00 -0.84 -14.57
CA LEU A 97 14.61 -0.68 -15.88
C LEU A 97 13.60 -1.13 -16.94
N ILE A 98 13.20 -0.23 -17.81
CA ILE A 98 12.26 -0.49 -18.89
C ILE A 98 12.96 -0.25 -20.21
N GLU A 99 13.12 -1.32 -21.00
CA GLU A 99 13.74 -1.30 -22.33
C GLU A 99 12.73 -1.80 -23.38
N ASP A 100 13.10 -1.70 -24.66
CA ASP A 100 12.21 -2.11 -25.74
C ASP A 100 11.96 -3.61 -25.74
N ASP A 101 12.98 -4.42 -25.45
CA ASP A 101 12.92 -5.90 -25.51
C ASP A 101 12.81 -6.55 -24.14
N PHE A 102 13.05 -5.85 -23.03
CA PHE A 102 12.92 -6.41 -21.68
C PHE A 102 12.55 -5.35 -20.66
N PHE A 103 12.17 -5.82 -19.50
CA PHE A 103 12.05 -4.99 -18.29
C PHE A 103 12.64 -5.72 -17.08
N TRP A 104 13.11 -4.94 -16.13
CA TRP A 104 13.53 -5.42 -14.83
C TRP A 104 12.91 -4.52 -13.76
N ARG A 105 11.89 -5.03 -13.10
CA ARG A 105 11.13 -4.30 -12.09
C ARG A 105 11.54 -4.75 -10.70
N ASN A 106 11.95 -3.81 -9.87
CA ASN A 106 12.32 -4.06 -8.49
C ASN A 106 11.48 -3.17 -7.59
N SER A 107 10.99 -3.73 -6.49
CA SER A 107 10.27 -2.97 -5.47
C SER A 107 10.61 -3.45 -4.09
N ALA A 108 10.53 -2.54 -3.12
CA ALA A 108 10.61 -2.84 -1.70
C ALA A 108 9.48 -2.10 -0.98
N ALA A 109 8.85 -2.75 -0.02
CA ALA A 109 7.81 -2.18 0.81
C ALA A 109 8.05 -2.53 2.28
N ILE A 110 7.90 -1.54 3.13
CA ILE A 110 7.90 -1.67 4.59
C ILE A 110 6.57 -1.11 5.06
N ASN A 111 5.84 -1.88 5.84
CA ASN A 111 4.61 -1.44 6.48
C ASN A 111 4.67 -1.80 7.97
N LEU A 112 4.80 -0.79 8.80
CA LEU A 112 4.88 -0.90 10.24
C LEU A 112 3.72 -0.16 10.87
N GLY A 113 3.08 -0.79 11.83
CA GLY A 113 1.96 -0.21 12.56
C GLY A 113 1.99 -0.62 14.02
N TRP A 114 1.69 0.33 14.88
CA TRP A 114 1.57 0.12 16.32
C TRP A 114 0.17 0.50 16.76
N VAL A 115 -0.37 -0.29 17.67
CA VAL A 115 -1.69 -0.10 18.25
C VAL A 115 -1.58 0.06 19.75
N LYS A 116 -2.34 0.99 20.29
CA LYS A 116 -2.63 1.01 21.72
C LYS A 116 -4.04 0.45 21.91
N LEU A 117 -4.13 -0.74 22.49
CA LEU A 117 -5.41 -1.33 22.89
C LEU A 117 -5.83 -0.71 24.21
N ASP A 118 -7.05 -0.19 24.27
CA ASP A 118 -7.67 0.25 25.51
C ASP A 118 -8.69 -0.84 25.89
N GLU A 119 -8.23 -1.88 26.57
CA GLU A 119 -9.11 -2.91 27.12
C GLU A 119 -9.78 -2.38 28.40
N LYS A 120 -11.05 -2.04 28.31
CA LYS A 120 -11.85 -1.64 29.47
C LYS A 120 -11.84 -2.74 30.55
N GLY A 121 -11.10 -2.50 31.61
CA GLY A 121 -11.11 -3.35 32.81
C GLY A 121 -9.77 -4.02 33.15
N VAL A 122 -8.73 -3.83 32.37
CA VAL A 122 -7.37 -4.24 32.70
C VAL A 122 -6.57 -3.04 33.19
N SER A 123 -6.23 -3.03 34.48
CA SER A 123 -5.38 -2.01 35.07
C SER A 123 -3.91 -2.36 34.82
N GLY A 124 -3.33 -1.77 33.80
CA GLY A 124 -1.91 -1.84 33.47
C GLY A 124 -1.59 -0.76 32.43
N ASP A 125 -0.40 -0.18 32.51
CA ASP A 125 0.08 0.76 31.48
C ASP A 125 0.45 -0.08 30.24
N GLU A 126 -0.57 -0.35 29.40
CA GLU A 126 -0.40 -1.11 28.18
C GLU A 126 0.39 -0.25 27.20
N GLY A 127 1.57 -0.74 26.82
CA GLY A 127 2.41 -0.14 25.80
C GLY A 127 1.75 -0.15 24.42
N PHE A 128 2.48 0.28 23.42
CA PHE A 128 2.07 0.09 22.03
C PHE A 128 2.47 -1.33 21.58
N ASP A 129 1.49 -2.10 21.11
CA ASP A 129 1.72 -3.41 20.51
C ASP A 129 1.95 -3.30 19.00
N THR A 130 2.76 -4.17 18.44
CA THR A 130 2.95 -4.27 17.01
C THR A 130 1.66 -4.77 16.35
N ALA A 131 1.06 -3.92 15.52
CA ALA A 131 -0.18 -4.22 14.83
C ALA A 131 0.06 -4.72 13.40
N THR A 132 1.08 -4.18 12.75
CA THR A 132 1.49 -4.53 11.39
C THR A 132 3.00 -4.52 11.34
N ASP A 133 3.57 -5.59 10.83
CA ASP A 133 4.99 -5.72 10.60
C ASP A 133 5.17 -6.55 9.32
N VAL A 134 5.37 -5.86 8.20
CA VAL A 134 5.53 -6.49 6.90
C VAL A 134 6.69 -5.83 6.16
N PHE A 135 7.64 -6.64 5.77
CA PHE A 135 8.68 -6.29 4.83
C PHE A 135 8.55 -7.16 3.59
N THR A 136 8.55 -6.55 2.43
CA THR A 136 8.52 -7.25 1.13
C THR A 136 9.56 -6.63 0.21
N ILE A 137 10.33 -7.47 -0.45
CA ILE A 137 11.21 -7.08 -1.56
C ILE A 137 10.94 -7.99 -2.73
N SER A 138 10.82 -7.45 -3.94
CA SER A 138 10.56 -8.22 -5.15
C SER A 138 11.40 -7.76 -6.32
N SER A 139 11.73 -8.70 -7.18
CA SER A 139 12.47 -8.49 -8.42
C SER A 139 11.83 -9.33 -9.53
N LEU A 140 11.29 -8.68 -10.55
CA LEU A 140 10.63 -9.29 -11.70
C LEU A 140 11.39 -8.90 -12.98
N TYR A 141 12.05 -9.87 -13.58
CA TYR A 141 12.65 -9.72 -14.91
C TYR A 141 11.71 -10.29 -15.98
N GLY A 142 11.55 -9.60 -17.10
CA GLY A 142 10.72 -10.06 -18.20
C GLY A 142 11.32 -9.72 -19.56
N LYS A 143 11.53 -10.74 -20.42
CA LYS A 143 11.88 -10.56 -21.82
C LYS A 143 10.62 -10.46 -22.66
N ARG A 144 10.45 -9.35 -23.39
CA ARG A 144 9.24 -9.09 -24.18
C ARG A 144 9.15 -10.05 -25.36
N LEU A 145 8.02 -10.70 -25.51
CA LEU A 145 7.65 -11.47 -26.69
C LEU A 145 6.91 -10.58 -27.70
N ASN A 146 6.18 -9.61 -27.17
CA ASN A 146 5.50 -8.54 -27.92
C ASN A 146 5.15 -7.39 -26.96
N LYS A 147 4.37 -6.40 -27.44
CA LYS A 147 4.01 -5.20 -26.65
C LYS A 147 3.27 -5.50 -25.33
N LYS A 148 2.61 -6.67 -25.23
CA LYS A 148 1.75 -7.01 -24.07
C LYS A 148 2.25 -8.23 -23.30
N TRP A 149 3.06 -9.10 -23.89
CA TRP A 149 3.49 -10.36 -23.30
C TRP A 149 5.01 -10.42 -23.14
N ALA A 150 5.45 -10.95 -22.01
CA ALA A 150 6.86 -11.25 -21.76
C ALA A 150 6.99 -12.62 -21.12
N LEU A 151 8.09 -13.31 -21.43
CA LEU A 151 8.59 -14.42 -20.61
C LEU A 151 9.25 -13.81 -19.39
N SER A 152 8.93 -14.29 -18.19
CA SER A 152 9.37 -13.63 -16.95
C SER A 152 9.80 -14.59 -15.85
N ALA A 153 10.65 -14.06 -14.96
CA ALA A 153 11.06 -14.69 -13.72
C ALA A 153 10.87 -13.72 -12.56
N LEU A 154 10.38 -14.22 -11.42
CA LEU A 154 10.11 -13.48 -10.20
C LEU A 154 10.92 -14.04 -9.04
N ALA A 155 11.51 -13.18 -8.26
CA ALA A 155 11.96 -13.45 -6.90
C ALA A 155 11.24 -12.47 -5.96
N GLU A 156 10.49 -12.96 -4.99
CA GLU A 156 9.82 -12.15 -3.98
C GLU A 156 10.08 -12.72 -2.59
N TYR A 157 10.62 -11.90 -1.71
CA TYR A 157 10.83 -12.27 -0.31
C TYR A 157 9.96 -11.40 0.59
N ARG A 158 9.28 -12.04 1.54
CA ARG A 158 8.41 -11.40 2.52
C ARG A 158 8.69 -11.95 3.92
N THR A 159 8.78 -11.06 4.90
CA THR A 159 8.96 -11.39 6.32
C THR A 159 8.47 -10.24 7.20
N THR A 160 8.55 -10.42 8.50
CA THR A 160 8.48 -9.37 9.52
C THR A 160 9.89 -8.84 9.81
N ILE A 161 10.03 -7.61 10.34
CA ILE A 161 11.34 -7.01 10.69
C ILE A 161 11.45 -6.56 12.15
N ILE A 162 10.33 -6.32 12.82
CA ILE A 162 10.30 -5.99 14.25
C ILE A 162 10.24 -7.27 15.07
N ASP A 163 9.24 -8.09 14.78
CA ASP A 163 8.95 -9.30 15.51
C ASP A 163 9.27 -10.52 14.63
N ASN A 164 10.00 -11.51 15.18
CA ASN A 164 10.22 -12.81 14.55
C ASN A 164 10.77 -12.73 13.11
N PHE A 165 11.85 -11.97 12.89
CA PHE A 165 12.47 -11.89 11.57
C PHE A 165 12.73 -13.27 10.98
N ASN A 166 12.28 -13.50 9.74
CA ASN A 166 12.37 -14.76 9.01
C ASN A 166 11.65 -15.96 9.68
N ASP A 167 10.66 -15.70 10.56
CA ASP A 167 9.93 -16.74 11.30
C ASP A 167 8.41 -16.41 11.41
N PRO A 168 7.59 -16.69 10.38
CA PRO A 168 7.99 -17.23 9.08
C PRO A 168 8.54 -16.18 8.10
N GLY A 169 9.52 -16.60 7.30
CA GLY A 169 9.94 -15.91 6.10
C GLY A 169 9.45 -16.68 4.86
N TYR A 170 9.08 -15.97 3.80
CA TYR A 170 8.58 -16.54 2.55
C TYR A 170 9.43 -16.06 1.39
N LEU A 171 9.97 -16.99 0.60
CA LEU A 171 10.65 -16.68 -0.65
C LEU A 171 9.97 -17.39 -1.81
N ASP A 172 9.35 -16.64 -2.70
CA ASP A 172 8.80 -17.11 -3.94
C ASP A 172 9.84 -16.98 -5.05
N LEU A 173 10.17 -18.07 -5.72
CA LEU A 173 10.95 -18.10 -6.95
C LEU A 173 10.11 -18.71 -8.06
N GLY A 174 9.78 -17.92 -9.07
CA GLY A 174 8.87 -18.35 -10.13
C GLY A 174 9.33 -17.98 -11.52
N ALA A 175 8.90 -18.78 -12.49
CA ALA A 175 9.09 -18.53 -13.91
C ALA A 175 7.80 -18.78 -14.70
N GLY A 176 7.57 -17.98 -15.72
CA GLY A 176 6.37 -18.06 -16.55
C GLY A 176 6.20 -16.81 -17.41
N PHE A 177 5.02 -16.23 -17.40
CA PHE A 177 4.68 -15.12 -18.27
C PHE A 177 4.21 -13.90 -17.49
N THR A 178 4.46 -12.73 -18.03
CA THR A 178 3.87 -11.47 -17.60
C THR A 178 3.04 -10.88 -18.73
N TRP A 179 1.81 -10.50 -18.43
CA TRP A 179 0.88 -9.83 -19.33
C TRP A 179 0.64 -8.39 -18.88
N THR A 180 0.88 -7.44 -19.76
CA THR A 180 0.71 -6.00 -19.52
C THR A 180 -0.26 -5.42 -20.56
N PRO A 181 -1.58 -5.62 -20.38
CA PRO A 181 -2.58 -5.18 -21.37
C PRO A 181 -2.66 -3.65 -21.47
N THR A 182 -2.42 -2.95 -20.36
CA THR A 182 -2.38 -1.49 -20.22
C THR A 182 -1.18 -1.07 -19.40
N ASN A 183 -0.91 0.23 -19.32
CA ASN A 183 0.14 0.78 -18.46
C ASN A 183 -0.17 0.62 -16.97
N SER A 184 -1.45 0.47 -16.64
CA SER A 184 -1.96 0.42 -15.25
C SER A 184 -2.10 -0.99 -14.70
N LEU A 185 -2.13 -2.03 -15.57
CA LEU A 185 -2.34 -3.42 -15.16
C LEU A 185 -1.16 -4.31 -15.58
N VAL A 186 -0.63 -5.01 -14.60
CA VAL A 186 0.42 -6.04 -14.77
C VAL A 186 -0.09 -7.34 -14.18
N VAL A 187 -0.11 -8.40 -14.98
CA VAL A 187 -0.49 -9.74 -14.53
C VAL A 187 0.68 -10.69 -14.72
N VAL A 188 1.20 -11.22 -13.62
CA VAL A 188 2.26 -12.25 -13.58
C VAL A 188 1.60 -13.60 -13.44
N MET A 189 1.97 -14.56 -14.27
CA MET A 189 1.44 -15.92 -14.28
C MET A 189 2.62 -16.88 -14.36
N HIS A 190 2.98 -17.45 -13.23
CA HIS A 190 4.12 -18.34 -13.08
C HIS A 190 3.64 -19.74 -12.69
N PRO A 191 3.40 -20.64 -13.66
CA PRO A 191 3.02 -22.02 -13.37
C PRO A 191 4.15 -22.80 -12.67
N GLY A 192 5.39 -22.42 -12.85
CA GLY A 192 6.53 -22.97 -12.10
C GLY A 192 6.98 -21.97 -11.04
N ASN A 193 6.35 -21.98 -9.86
CA ASN A 193 6.75 -21.20 -8.71
C ASN A 193 7.02 -22.09 -7.51
N TYR A 194 8.19 -21.94 -6.89
CA TYR A 194 8.48 -22.59 -5.63
C TYR A 194 8.38 -21.56 -4.50
N ASN A 195 7.53 -21.83 -3.53
CA ASN A 195 7.38 -21.05 -2.31
C ASN A 195 8.21 -21.72 -1.22
N PHE A 196 9.36 -21.12 -0.90
CA PHE A 196 10.16 -21.50 0.27
C PHE A 196 9.57 -20.83 1.49
N VAL A 197 9.39 -21.59 2.56
CA VAL A 197 8.99 -21.07 3.86
C VAL A 197 10.10 -21.36 4.85
N PHE A 198 10.58 -20.30 5.49
CA PHE A 198 11.57 -20.35 6.54
C PHE A 198 10.84 -20.18 7.87
N SER A 199 11.01 -21.12 8.78
CA SER A 199 10.41 -21.04 10.10
C SER A 199 11.27 -21.85 11.08
N SER A 200 11.39 -21.39 12.32
CA SER A 200 12.12 -22.07 13.38
C SER A 200 11.22 -23.01 14.17
N GLY A 201 11.76 -24.17 14.57
CA GLY A 201 11.07 -25.16 15.38
C GLY A 201 10.07 -26.04 14.58
N ASP A 202 9.28 -26.83 15.31
CA ASP A 202 8.22 -27.67 14.76
C ASP A 202 7.02 -26.81 14.38
N THR A 203 6.94 -26.43 13.12
CA THR A 203 5.90 -25.55 12.62
C THR A 203 5.01 -26.26 11.59
N VAL A 204 3.83 -25.69 11.34
CA VAL A 204 2.90 -26.13 10.31
C VAL A 204 3.22 -25.58 8.93
N PHE A 205 4.26 -24.73 8.85
CA PHE A 205 4.64 -24.07 7.62
C PHE A 205 5.50 -24.99 6.75
N GLU A 206 5.07 -25.22 5.52
CA GLU A 206 5.77 -26.06 4.54
C GLU A 206 6.02 -25.33 3.24
N SER A 207 7.22 -25.56 2.69
CA SER A 207 7.58 -25.15 1.34
C SER A 207 6.89 -26.03 0.30
N SER A 208 6.49 -25.45 -0.83
CA SER A 208 5.90 -26.25 -1.90
C SER A 208 6.11 -25.65 -3.30
N LEU A 209 6.10 -26.53 -4.30
CA LEU A 209 5.97 -26.14 -5.70
C LEU A 209 4.50 -25.85 -6.01
N GLY A 210 4.26 -24.83 -6.84
CA GLY A 210 2.89 -24.46 -7.22
C GLY A 210 2.86 -23.47 -8.37
N ALA A 211 1.68 -22.93 -8.62
CA ALA A 211 1.49 -21.80 -9.54
C ALA A 211 1.28 -20.50 -8.75
N LYS A 212 1.91 -19.44 -9.21
CA LYS A 212 1.70 -18.09 -8.68
C LYS A 212 1.08 -17.18 -9.73
N VAL A 213 0.03 -16.45 -9.33
CA VAL A 213 -0.58 -15.39 -10.12
C VAL A 213 -0.57 -14.12 -9.30
N VAL A 214 -0.02 -13.03 -9.87
CA VAL A 214 -0.09 -11.70 -9.26
C VAL A 214 -0.72 -10.75 -10.25
N ALA A 215 -1.77 -10.06 -9.86
CA ALA A 215 -2.38 -8.98 -10.63
C ALA A 215 -2.20 -7.67 -9.87
N ASP A 216 -1.45 -6.75 -10.43
CA ASP A 216 -1.20 -5.42 -9.89
C ASP A 216 -1.82 -4.37 -10.79
N TYR A 217 -2.76 -3.63 -10.24
CA TYR A 217 -3.43 -2.50 -10.90
C TYR A 217 -3.14 -1.22 -10.13
N THR A 218 -2.60 -0.22 -10.81
CA THR A 218 -2.33 1.10 -10.24
C THR A 218 -2.75 2.17 -11.23
N GLU A 219 -3.68 3.05 -10.83
CA GLU A 219 -4.18 4.14 -11.66
C GLU A 219 -4.47 5.37 -10.82
N LYS A 220 -4.40 6.54 -11.43
CA LYS A 220 -4.70 7.82 -10.80
C LYS A 220 -5.77 8.59 -11.57
N TYR A 221 -6.90 8.80 -10.91
CA TYR A 221 -8.05 9.53 -11.42
C TYR A 221 -8.13 10.92 -10.78
N GLY A 222 -7.40 11.89 -11.34
CA GLY A 222 -7.30 13.23 -10.77
C GLY A 222 -6.64 13.20 -9.38
N LYS A 223 -7.43 13.48 -8.33
CA LYS A 223 -6.98 13.44 -6.94
C LYS A 223 -7.11 12.06 -6.27
N LEU A 224 -7.81 11.13 -6.91
CA LEU A 224 -8.00 9.76 -6.41
C LEU A 224 -6.90 8.86 -6.99
N SER A 225 -6.14 8.22 -6.12
CA SER A 225 -5.20 7.15 -6.45
C SER A 225 -5.84 5.82 -6.07
N VAL A 226 -5.79 4.84 -6.97
CA VAL A 226 -6.31 3.49 -6.76
C VAL A 226 -5.17 2.51 -6.97
N LYS A 227 -4.97 1.62 -6.02
CA LYS A 227 -4.07 0.48 -6.15
C LYS A 227 -4.82 -0.78 -5.72
N SER A 228 -4.74 -1.82 -6.54
CA SER A 228 -5.29 -3.15 -6.22
C SER A 228 -4.24 -4.19 -6.54
N ASN A 229 -3.89 -5.02 -5.58
CA ASN A 229 -2.93 -6.11 -5.72
C ASN A 229 -3.57 -7.42 -5.27
N LEU A 230 -3.69 -8.37 -6.19
CA LEU A 230 -4.15 -9.73 -5.93
C LEU A 230 -2.97 -10.69 -6.14
N SER A 231 -2.60 -11.43 -5.11
CA SER A 231 -1.56 -12.48 -5.15
C SER A 231 -2.20 -13.81 -4.78
N ILE A 232 -2.05 -14.81 -5.64
CA ILE A 232 -2.57 -16.16 -5.46
C ILE A 232 -1.39 -17.13 -5.60
N PHE A 233 -1.22 -18.00 -4.63
CA PHE A 233 -0.34 -19.16 -4.73
C PHE A 233 -1.17 -20.45 -4.60
N GLN A 234 -1.13 -21.28 -5.63
CA GLN A 234 -1.77 -22.58 -5.66
C GLN A 234 -0.71 -23.67 -5.59
N SER A 235 -0.61 -24.34 -4.46
CA SER A 235 0.30 -25.48 -4.27
C SER A 235 -0.12 -26.68 -5.10
N TYR A 236 0.87 -27.37 -5.69
CA TYR A 236 0.66 -28.65 -6.37
C TYR A 236 0.71 -29.85 -5.41
N LYS A 237 1.22 -29.64 -4.18
CA LYS A 237 1.33 -30.69 -3.17
C LYS A 237 -0.02 -30.94 -2.49
N THR A 238 -0.65 -29.91 -1.96
CA THR A 238 -1.97 -29.94 -1.32
C THR A 238 -2.58 -28.55 -1.30
N SER A 239 -3.90 -28.48 -1.33
CA SER A 239 -4.64 -27.22 -1.21
C SER A 239 -4.43 -26.51 0.12
N ASP A 240 -4.05 -27.25 1.17
CA ASP A 240 -3.79 -26.69 2.50
C ASP A 240 -2.61 -25.73 2.55
N LEU A 241 -1.66 -25.87 1.60
CA LEU A 241 -0.51 -24.99 1.43
C LEU A 241 -0.79 -23.82 0.46
N SER A 242 -1.98 -23.78 -0.12
CA SER A 242 -2.39 -22.69 -1.02
C SER A 242 -2.86 -21.49 -0.21
N ASN A 243 -2.58 -20.28 -0.76
CA ASN A 243 -3.00 -19.05 -0.13
C ASN A 243 -3.28 -17.97 -1.18
N TRP A 244 -4.05 -16.96 -0.78
CA TRP A 244 -4.23 -15.78 -1.58
C TRP A 244 -4.40 -14.54 -0.69
N THR A 245 -4.01 -13.39 -1.22
CA THR A 245 -4.18 -12.10 -0.58
C THR A 245 -4.62 -11.08 -1.63
N TRP A 246 -5.61 -10.27 -1.30
CA TRP A 246 -6.09 -9.18 -2.14
C TRP A 246 -6.14 -7.90 -1.33
N THR A 247 -5.30 -6.95 -1.69
CA THR A 247 -5.22 -5.64 -1.04
C THR A 247 -5.68 -4.56 -2.00
N ASN A 248 -6.58 -3.70 -1.52
CA ASN A 248 -7.10 -2.57 -2.27
C ASN A 248 -6.86 -1.29 -1.48
N SER A 249 -6.18 -0.33 -2.08
CA SER A 249 -5.85 0.95 -1.47
C SER A 249 -6.41 2.09 -2.30
N PHE A 250 -7.07 3.02 -1.62
CA PHE A 250 -7.65 4.23 -2.20
C PHE A 250 -7.08 5.43 -1.45
N GLY A 251 -6.48 6.36 -2.16
CA GLY A 251 -5.94 7.58 -1.60
C GLY A 251 -6.54 8.82 -2.25
N TYR A 252 -7.08 9.73 -1.47
CA TYR A 252 -7.62 10.99 -1.99
C TYR A 252 -6.81 12.17 -1.44
N THR A 253 -6.10 12.86 -2.32
CA THR A 253 -5.31 14.05 -1.95
C THR A 253 -6.23 15.24 -1.75
N ILE A 254 -6.27 15.78 -0.52
CA ILE A 254 -7.07 16.94 -0.13
C ILE A 254 -6.30 18.21 -0.47
N TRP A 255 -5.09 18.37 0.09
CA TRP A 255 -4.27 19.57 -0.03
C TRP A 255 -2.79 19.28 0.18
N GLN A 256 -1.91 19.76 -0.72
CA GLN A 256 -0.44 19.77 -0.62
C GLN A 256 0.21 18.54 0.06
N GLY A 257 -0.12 17.34 -0.43
CA GLY A 257 0.41 16.10 0.14
C GLY A 257 -0.41 15.50 1.30
N ILE A 258 -1.32 16.27 1.91
CA ILE A 258 -2.25 15.75 2.91
C ILE A 258 -3.42 15.06 2.21
N GLY A 259 -3.73 13.86 2.63
CA GLY A 259 -4.80 13.05 2.07
C GLY A 259 -5.53 12.21 3.09
N VAL A 260 -6.58 11.56 2.63
CA VAL A 260 -7.29 10.49 3.34
C VAL A 260 -7.07 9.21 2.55
N GLY A 261 -6.74 8.14 3.25
CA GLY A 261 -6.54 6.81 2.70
C GLY A 261 -7.56 5.82 3.26
N PHE A 262 -7.98 4.90 2.42
CA PHE A 262 -8.71 3.71 2.81
C PHE A 262 -8.01 2.48 2.23
N GLU A 263 -7.80 1.46 3.05
CA GLU A 263 -7.27 0.18 2.62
C GLU A 263 -8.18 -0.94 3.09
N LEU A 264 -8.39 -1.92 2.22
CA LEU A 264 -9.09 -3.16 2.51
C LEU A 264 -8.21 -4.33 2.07
N GLY A 265 -7.87 -5.19 3.03
CA GLY A 265 -7.17 -6.44 2.79
C GLY A 265 -8.07 -7.64 3.05
N LEU A 266 -8.05 -8.58 2.11
CA LEU A 266 -8.73 -9.87 2.19
C LEU A 266 -7.70 -10.97 1.95
N ARG A 267 -7.76 -12.07 2.70
CA ARG A 267 -6.86 -13.21 2.48
C ARG A 267 -7.42 -14.52 3.03
N GLN A 268 -6.87 -15.60 2.54
CA GLN A 268 -6.99 -16.92 3.15
C GLN A 268 -5.62 -17.62 3.13
N ASN A 269 -5.25 -18.19 4.27
CA ASN A 269 -4.05 -18.99 4.44
C ASN A 269 -4.30 -20.01 5.54
N LYS A 270 -4.43 -21.28 5.15
CA LYS A 270 -4.78 -22.35 6.08
C LYS A 270 -3.63 -22.71 7.03
N GLN A 271 -2.38 -22.52 6.59
CA GLN A 271 -1.22 -22.73 7.45
C GLN A 271 -1.22 -21.74 8.63
N GLU A 272 -1.52 -20.45 8.36
CA GLU A 272 -1.64 -19.45 9.42
C GLU A 272 -2.82 -19.71 10.34
N ALA A 273 -3.95 -20.16 9.79
CA ALA A 273 -5.13 -20.54 10.58
C ALA A 273 -4.79 -21.70 11.53
N LEU A 274 -4.07 -22.71 11.04
CA LEU A 274 -3.63 -23.84 11.87
C LEU A 274 -2.60 -23.41 12.92
N ASN A 275 -1.63 -22.60 12.53
CA ASN A 275 -0.62 -22.10 13.48
C ASN A 275 -1.27 -21.29 14.62
N ASN A 276 -2.24 -20.43 14.30
CA ASN A 276 -3.00 -19.68 15.30
C ASN A 276 -3.84 -20.62 16.21
N ALA A 277 -4.46 -21.66 15.64
CA ALA A 277 -5.22 -22.63 16.43
C ALA A 277 -4.34 -23.45 17.38
N LEU A 278 -3.12 -23.79 16.98
CA LEU A 278 -2.14 -24.50 17.83
C LEU A 278 -1.59 -23.64 18.97
N ALA A 279 -1.60 -22.33 18.85
CA ALA A 279 -1.23 -21.43 19.94
C ALA A 279 -2.22 -21.48 21.12
N VAL A 280 -3.43 -21.97 20.90
CA VAL A 280 -4.46 -22.18 21.92
C VAL A 280 -4.48 -23.65 22.29
N VAL A 281 -4.23 -23.96 23.57
CA VAL A 281 -4.26 -25.35 24.05
C VAL A 281 -5.67 -25.91 23.96
N THR A 282 -5.91 -26.82 23.00
CA THR A 282 -7.19 -27.49 22.79
C THR A 282 -7.01 -29.00 22.68
N VAL A 283 -8.05 -29.75 23.03
CA VAL A 283 -8.11 -31.21 22.87
C VAL A 283 -9.36 -31.54 22.04
N PRO A 284 -9.24 -32.25 20.91
CA PRO A 284 -8.02 -32.78 20.30
C PRO A 284 -7.13 -31.68 19.67
N THR A 285 -5.83 -31.96 19.51
CA THR A 285 -4.89 -31.05 18.84
C THR A 285 -5.36 -30.69 17.43
N PRO A 286 -5.40 -29.39 17.07
CA PRO A 286 -5.82 -28.97 15.73
C PRO A 286 -4.94 -29.54 14.62
N THR A 287 -5.56 -29.84 13.49
CA THR A 287 -4.91 -30.33 12.26
C THR A 287 -5.45 -29.58 11.06
N PHE A 288 -4.84 -29.73 9.87
CA PHE A 288 -5.39 -29.18 8.64
C PHE A 288 -6.83 -29.64 8.35
N ASN A 289 -7.22 -30.86 8.77
CA ASN A 289 -8.57 -31.38 8.56
C ASN A 289 -9.61 -30.80 9.53
N SER A 290 -9.17 -30.33 10.71
CA SER A 290 -10.06 -29.82 11.75
C SER A 290 -10.14 -28.29 11.79
N VAL A 291 -9.19 -27.57 11.16
CA VAL A 291 -9.17 -26.11 11.17
C VAL A 291 -9.93 -25.54 9.98
N ASP A 292 -10.80 -24.56 10.25
CA ASP A 292 -11.48 -23.79 9.22
C ASP A 292 -10.54 -22.74 8.62
N ASN A 293 -10.43 -22.71 7.29
CA ASN A 293 -9.75 -21.65 6.55
C ASN A 293 -10.70 -20.46 6.34
N LYS A 294 -11.01 -19.75 7.42
CA LYS A 294 -11.91 -18.58 7.38
C LYS A 294 -11.30 -17.44 6.57
N LEU A 295 -12.17 -16.65 5.93
CA LEU A 295 -11.76 -15.40 5.32
C LEU A 295 -11.20 -14.47 6.39
N GLN A 296 -9.97 -14.05 6.20
CA GLN A 296 -9.31 -13.03 7.01
C GLN A 296 -9.51 -11.69 6.33
N SER A 297 -9.84 -10.67 7.08
CA SER A 297 -10.01 -9.33 6.54
C SER A 297 -9.49 -8.27 7.49
N TYR A 298 -9.00 -7.18 6.92
CA TYR A 298 -8.75 -5.95 7.65
C TYR A 298 -9.18 -4.75 6.83
N TYR A 299 -9.47 -3.67 7.50
CA TYR A 299 -9.60 -2.35 6.89
C TYR A 299 -8.81 -1.31 7.67
N LEU A 300 -8.37 -0.28 6.98
CA LEU A 300 -7.63 0.83 7.53
C LEU A 300 -8.16 2.12 6.92
N ILE A 301 -8.50 3.07 7.77
CA ILE A 301 -8.86 4.43 7.36
C ILE A 301 -7.91 5.38 8.08
N GLY A 302 -7.21 6.22 7.35
CA GLY A 302 -6.23 7.11 7.94
C GLY A 302 -6.02 8.40 7.18
N MET A 303 -5.39 9.34 7.85
CA MET A 303 -4.82 10.51 7.19
C MET A 303 -3.42 10.16 6.72
N SER A 304 -3.08 10.56 5.50
CA SER A 304 -1.79 10.30 4.89
C SER A 304 -1.10 11.60 4.51
N TYR A 305 0.21 11.59 4.59
CA TYR A 305 1.06 12.64 4.03
C TYR A 305 2.03 11.99 3.03
N ALA A 306 1.98 12.43 1.78
CA ALA A 306 2.88 11.99 0.74
C ALA A 306 3.92 13.09 0.46
N PHE A 307 5.21 12.76 0.50
CA PHE A 307 6.34 13.63 0.20
C PHE A 307 7.04 13.24 -1.10
#